data_1c147f8926112e918b3ef6fa3838718b
#
_entry.id   1c147f8926112e918b3ef6fa3838718b
#
_cell.length_a   1.000
_cell.length_b   1.000
_cell.length_c   1.000
_cell.angle_alpha   90.00
_cell.angle_beta   90.00
_cell.angle_gamma   90.00
#
_symmetry.space_group_name_H-M   'P 1'
#
loop_
_entity.id
_entity.type
_entity.pdbx_description
1 polymer ?
#
loop_
_entity_poly.entity_id
_entity_poly.type
_entity_poly.pdbx_seq_one_letter_code
_entity_poly.pdbx_strand_id
1 'polypeptide(L)'
;RWLALMAERNIGKPGAGICPLRGHSNVQGDRTVGITEKPSAEFLARLGERYGFTPPHAPGHAAIASMQAICTGQARALICMGGNFALAMPDREASAVPLTQLDLAVHVATKLNRSHLLTARHSYILPVLGRSEIDMQKNGAQAVTVEDSMSMIHASRGVLKPAGVMLKSECAVVAGIAQAALPQSVVAWEYLVEDYDRIRNDIEAVLPEFADYNQRIRHPGGFHLINAAAERRWMTPSGKANFITCKGLLEDPSSAFNSKLVMATVRSHDQYNTTIYGMDDRYRGVFGQRDVVFMSAKQAKICRVKNGERVNLIALTPDGKRSSRRMDRLKVVIYPMADRSLVTYFPESNHMLTLDNHDPLSGIPGYKSIPVELEPSN
;
A
#
# COMPACT_ATOMS: atom_id res chain seq x y z
N ARG A 1 -12.38 -28.67 -3.97
CA ARG A 1 -13.46 -29.32 -3.19
C ARG A 1 -13.50 -28.84 -1.74
N TRP A 2 -12.38 -28.80 -1.01
CA TRP A 2 -12.33 -28.30 0.38
C TRP A 2 -12.74 -26.82 0.49
N LEU A 3 -12.22 -25.95 -0.36
CA LEU A 3 -12.59 -24.53 -0.38
C LEU A 3 -14.08 -24.33 -0.65
N ALA A 4 -14.67 -25.13 -1.56
CA ALA A 4 -16.10 -25.08 -1.83
C ALA A 4 -16.93 -25.48 -0.61
N LEU A 5 -16.56 -26.55 0.08
CA LEU A 5 -17.23 -26.99 1.32
C LEU A 5 -17.05 -25.98 2.47
N MET A 6 -15.87 -25.37 2.60
CA MET A 6 -15.65 -24.31 3.59
C MET A 6 -16.50 -23.07 3.28
N ALA A 7 -16.57 -22.64 2.03
CA ALA A 7 -17.40 -21.52 1.61
C ALA A 7 -18.90 -21.80 1.85
N GLU A 8 -19.37 -22.99 1.51
CA GLU A 8 -20.76 -23.41 1.74
C GLU A 8 -21.15 -23.35 3.22
N ARG A 9 -20.24 -23.74 4.11
CA ARG A 9 -20.49 -23.80 5.56
C ARG A 9 -20.27 -22.48 6.27
N ASN A 10 -19.48 -21.56 5.71
CA ASN A 10 -19.03 -20.35 6.38
C ASN A 10 -19.48 -19.03 5.77
N ILE A 11 -20.13 -19.03 4.61
CA ILE A 11 -20.65 -17.80 4.00
C ILE A 11 -22.17 -17.76 4.14
N GLY A 12 -22.68 -16.60 4.57
CA GLY A 12 -24.12 -16.35 4.69
C GLY A 12 -24.79 -17.09 5.85
N LYS A 13 -24.06 -17.35 6.93
CA LYS A 13 -24.60 -17.94 8.17
C LYS A 13 -24.26 -17.07 9.37
N PRO A 14 -25.16 -16.91 10.34
CA PRO A 14 -24.88 -16.20 11.58
C PRO A 14 -23.67 -16.79 12.30
N GLY A 15 -22.77 -15.93 12.79
CA GLY A 15 -21.57 -16.33 13.50
C GLY A 15 -20.46 -16.95 12.65
N ALA A 16 -20.64 -17.00 11.33
CA ALA A 16 -19.61 -17.49 10.40
C ALA A 16 -19.28 -16.41 9.35
N GLY A 17 -18.15 -16.55 8.67
CA GLY A 17 -17.70 -15.62 7.66
C GLY A 17 -16.25 -15.83 7.27
N ILE A 18 -15.75 -14.93 6.42
CA ILE A 18 -14.36 -14.88 6.02
C ILE A 18 -13.76 -13.63 6.66
N CYS A 19 -12.69 -13.80 7.45
CA CYS A 19 -11.93 -12.71 8.05
C CYS A 19 -10.63 -12.49 7.27
N PRO A 20 -10.58 -11.56 6.32
CA PRO A 20 -9.36 -11.25 5.60
C PRO A 20 -8.40 -10.47 6.49
N LEU A 21 -7.17 -10.94 6.60
CA LEU A 21 -6.10 -10.20 7.27
C LEU A 21 -5.58 -9.11 6.34
N ARG A 22 -5.76 -7.86 6.75
CA ARG A 22 -5.26 -6.68 6.04
C ARG A 22 -4.01 -6.13 6.73
N GLY A 23 -3.06 -5.62 5.94
CA GLY A 23 -1.84 -5.02 6.49
C GLY A 23 -2.07 -3.64 7.08
N HIS A 24 -2.70 -2.76 6.31
CA HIS A 24 -2.95 -1.37 6.69
C HIS A 24 -4.40 -1.18 7.10
N SER A 25 -4.63 -0.31 8.09
CA SER A 25 -5.97 0.16 8.42
C SER A 25 -6.52 1.04 7.29
N ASN A 26 -7.81 0.96 7.04
CA ASN A 26 -8.58 1.79 6.12
C ASN A 26 -8.26 1.68 4.62
N VAL A 27 -7.44 0.75 4.16
CA VAL A 27 -7.32 0.48 2.71
C VAL A 27 -8.67 0.07 2.12
N GLN A 28 -9.48 -0.62 2.88
CA GLN A 28 -10.84 -0.98 2.52
C GLN A 28 -11.69 0.29 2.36
N GLY A 29 -11.72 1.17 3.35
CA GLY A 29 -12.50 2.41 3.33
C GLY A 29 -12.10 3.37 2.24
N ASP A 30 -10.79 3.50 1.97
CA ASP A 30 -10.31 4.31 0.84
C ASP A 30 -10.93 3.85 -0.47
N ARG A 31 -10.95 2.53 -0.74
CA ARG A 31 -11.56 1.95 -1.93
C ARG A 31 -13.07 2.14 -1.95
N THR A 32 -13.74 1.96 -0.83
CA THR A 32 -15.20 2.12 -0.70
C THR A 32 -15.65 3.54 -1.01
N VAL A 33 -14.89 4.54 -0.60
CA VAL A 33 -15.21 5.96 -0.91
C VAL A 33 -14.61 6.46 -2.22
N GLY A 34 -14.17 5.56 -3.10
CA GLY A 34 -13.76 5.89 -4.47
C GLY A 34 -12.30 6.30 -4.63
N ILE A 35 -11.44 6.20 -3.60
CA ILE A 35 -10.00 6.43 -3.74
C ILE A 35 -9.37 5.20 -4.41
N THR A 36 -9.43 5.19 -5.72
CA THR A 36 -8.90 4.16 -6.61
C THR A 36 -8.51 4.79 -7.95
N GLU A 37 -7.59 4.16 -8.64
CA GLU A 37 -7.19 4.56 -9.99
C GLU A 37 -8.30 4.42 -11.04
N LYS A 38 -9.33 3.60 -10.75
CA LYS A 38 -10.45 3.36 -11.66
C LYS A 38 -11.76 3.31 -10.87
N PRO A 39 -12.32 4.46 -10.46
CA PRO A 39 -13.67 4.51 -9.86
C PRO A 39 -14.72 3.97 -10.82
N SER A 40 -15.83 3.45 -10.28
CA SER A 40 -16.93 2.97 -11.13
C SER A 40 -17.63 4.13 -11.85
N ALA A 41 -18.20 3.84 -13.04
CA ALA A 41 -18.94 4.85 -13.80
C ALA A 41 -20.14 5.40 -13.01
N GLU A 42 -20.79 4.55 -12.21
CA GLU A 42 -21.91 4.92 -11.35
C GLU A 42 -21.48 5.89 -10.24
N PHE A 43 -20.35 5.62 -9.58
CA PHE A 43 -19.78 6.54 -8.58
C PHE A 43 -19.44 7.90 -9.21
N LEU A 44 -18.78 7.90 -10.37
CA LEU A 44 -18.41 9.12 -11.08
C LEU A 44 -19.63 9.93 -11.50
N ALA A 45 -20.70 9.27 -11.97
CA ALA A 45 -21.95 9.94 -12.35
C ALA A 45 -22.58 10.66 -11.13
N ARG A 46 -22.69 9.96 -9.99
CA ARG A 46 -23.25 10.56 -8.75
C ARG A 46 -22.37 11.68 -8.21
N LEU A 47 -21.05 11.54 -8.28
CA LEU A 47 -20.12 12.59 -7.88
C LEU A 47 -20.26 13.85 -8.77
N GLY A 48 -20.38 13.64 -10.09
CA GLY A 48 -20.62 14.70 -11.05
C GLY A 48 -21.95 15.42 -10.82
N GLU A 49 -23.01 14.68 -10.55
CA GLU A 49 -24.32 15.22 -10.19
C GLU A 49 -24.27 16.01 -8.88
N ARG A 50 -23.63 15.48 -7.84
CA ARG A 50 -23.51 16.12 -6.52
C ARG A 50 -22.83 17.48 -6.60
N TYR A 51 -21.79 17.62 -7.41
CA TYR A 51 -20.96 18.82 -7.47
C TYR A 51 -21.06 19.60 -8.78
N GLY A 52 -21.90 19.19 -9.71
CA GLY A 52 -22.15 19.95 -10.96
C GLY A 52 -20.95 20.01 -11.91
N PHE A 53 -20.17 18.93 -12.03
CA PHE A 53 -19.03 18.86 -12.94
C PHE A 53 -19.02 17.52 -13.71
N THR A 54 -18.23 17.44 -14.79
CA THR A 54 -18.02 16.21 -15.55
C THR A 54 -16.73 15.52 -15.07
N PRO A 55 -16.83 14.41 -14.32
CA PRO A 55 -15.64 13.68 -13.88
C PRO A 55 -14.89 13.06 -15.07
N PRO A 56 -13.55 12.94 -15.01
CA PRO A 56 -12.79 12.21 -16.01
C PRO A 56 -13.12 10.71 -15.96
N HIS A 57 -13.35 10.10 -17.14
CA HIS A 57 -13.62 8.67 -17.24
C HIS A 57 -12.38 7.81 -17.51
N ALA A 58 -11.27 8.44 -17.93
CA ALA A 58 -10.02 7.74 -18.13
C ALA A 58 -9.46 7.28 -16.76
N PRO A 59 -8.92 6.05 -16.67
CA PRO A 59 -8.26 5.60 -15.46
C PRO A 59 -7.10 6.52 -15.06
N GLY A 60 -6.93 6.73 -13.76
CA GLY A 60 -5.73 7.32 -13.20
C GLY A 60 -4.57 6.32 -13.16
N HIS A 61 -3.48 6.71 -12.51
CA HIS A 61 -2.29 5.89 -12.40
C HIS A 61 -2.25 5.13 -11.05
N ALA A 62 -2.14 3.81 -11.10
CA ALA A 62 -1.69 3.01 -9.96
C ALA A 62 -0.22 3.29 -9.65
N ALA A 63 0.32 2.79 -8.55
CA ALA A 63 1.66 3.14 -8.06
C ALA A 63 2.78 2.96 -9.11
N ILE A 64 2.82 1.82 -9.80
CA ILE A 64 3.83 1.56 -10.86
C ILE A 64 3.63 2.51 -12.04
N ALA A 65 2.39 2.67 -12.50
CA ALA A 65 2.08 3.58 -13.60
C ALA A 65 2.41 5.04 -13.25
N SER A 66 2.20 5.46 -11.99
CA SER A 66 2.62 6.78 -11.51
C SER A 66 4.14 6.96 -11.61
N MET A 67 4.92 5.95 -11.20
CA MET A 67 6.37 6.03 -11.31
C MET A 67 6.82 6.04 -12.78
N GLN A 68 6.22 5.23 -13.63
CA GLN A 68 6.49 5.24 -15.08
C GLN A 68 6.17 6.59 -15.71
N ALA A 69 5.04 7.22 -15.34
CA ALA A 69 4.69 8.56 -15.80
C ALA A 69 5.68 9.64 -15.34
N ILE A 70 6.26 9.49 -14.14
CA ILE A 70 7.35 10.35 -13.66
C ILE A 70 8.62 10.09 -14.48
N CYS A 71 9.01 8.83 -14.68
CA CYS A 71 10.20 8.46 -15.44
C CYS A 71 10.15 8.92 -16.90
N THR A 72 8.97 9.00 -17.51
CA THR A 72 8.76 9.48 -18.88
C THR A 72 8.50 10.98 -19.00
N GLY A 73 8.46 11.71 -17.88
CA GLY A 73 8.17 13.16 -17.83
C GLY A 73 6.70 13.52 -18.10
N GLN A 74 5.80 12.55 -18.17
CA GLN A 74 4.35 12.79 -18.29
C GLN A 74 3.77 13.38 -17.00
N ALA A 75 4.23 12.92 -15.85
CA ALA A 75 3.89 13.53 -14.56
C ALA A 75 4.97 14.52 -14.16
N ARG A 76 4.59 15.78 -13.89
CA ARG A 76 5.47 16.88 -13.54
C ARG A 76 5.33 17.31 -12.09
N ALA A 77 4.26 16.90 -11.42
CA ALA A 77 4.01 17.17 -10.01
C ALA A 77 3.66 15.89 -9.26
N LEU A 78 4.10 15.79 -8.01
CA LEU A 78 3.83 14.68 -7.11
C LEU A 78 3.33 15.23 -5.77
N ILE A 79 2.16 14.78 -5.34
CA ILE A 79 1.65 15.03 -3.99
C ILE A 79 1.60 13.69 -3.26
N CYS A 80 2.45 13.51 -2.26
CA CYS A 80 2.51 12.32 -1.44
C CYS A 80 1.85 12.59 -0.09
N MET A 81 0.84 11.78 0.26
CA MET A 81 0.24 11.81 1.58
C MET A 81 0.69 10.59 2.39
N GLY A 82 1.54 10.83 3.38
CA GLY A 82 2.18 9.77 4.16
C GLY A 82 3.15 8.92 3.33
N GLY A 83 3.57 7.79 3.90
CA GLY A 83 4.40 6.81 3.23
C GLY A 83 5.84 7.27 2.94
N ASN A 84 6.55 6.43 2.22
CA ASN A 84 7.92 6.66 1.76
C ASN A 84 8.01 6.16 0.31
N PHE A 85 7.44 6.92 -0.61
CA PHE A 85 7.20 6.50 -1.99
C PHE A 85 8.46 6.03 -2.70
N ALA A 86 9.53 6.83 -2.63
CA ALA A 86 10.79 6.51 -3.30
C ALA A 86 11.43 5.19 -2.81
N LEU A 87 11.23 4.85 -1.54
CA LEU A 87 11.80 3.61 -0.99
C LEU A 87 10.85 2.42 -1.14
N ALA A 88 9.54 2.67 -1.21
CA ALA A 88 8.53 1.64 -1.41
C ALA A 88 8.49 1.12 -2.85
N MET A 89 8.84 1.97 -3.82
CA MET A 89 8.87 1.58 -5.24
C MET A 89 10.06 0.67 -5.56
N PRO A 90 9.91 -0.27 -6.51
CA PRO A 90 11.03 -0.99 -7.06
C PRO A 90 11.93 -0.08 -7.91
N ASP A 91 13.05 -0.61 -8.37
CA ASP A 91 13.93 0.07 -9.32
C ASP A 91 14.41 1.46 -8.86
N ARG A 92 15.00 1.51 -7.68
CA ARG A 92 15.45 2.76 -7.08
C ARG A 92 16.43 3.53 -7.99
N GLU A 93 17.28 2.82 -8.73
CA GLU A 93 18.26 3.42 -9.62
C GLU A 93 17.58 4.15 -10.78
N ALA A 94 16.57 3.54 -11.39
CA ALA A 94 15.82 4.15 -12.49
C ALA A 94 14.85 5.25 -12.02
N SER A 95 14.37 5.21 -10.77
CA SER A 95 13.35 6.13 -10.28
C SER A 95 13.89 7.36 -9.53
N ALA A 96 15.11 7.28 -8.98
CA ALA A 96 15.65 8.37 -8.14
C ALA A 96 15.85 9.68 -8.92
N VAL A 97 16.51 9.63 -10.08
CA VAL A 97 16.78 10.81 -10.91
C VAL A 97 15.48 11.46 -11.42
N PRO A 98 14.52 10.71 -12.02
CA PRO A 98 13.24 11.29 -12.45
C PRO A 98 12.46 11.99 -11.32
N LEU A 99 12.50 11.46 -10.09
CA LEU A 99 11.86 12.11 -8.95
C LEU A 99 12.46 13.50 -8.66
N THR A 100 13.76 13.69 -8.87
CA THR A 100 14.40 15.01 -8.71
C THR A 100 14.16 15.96 -9.87
N GLN A 101 13.68 15.46 -11.00
CA GLN A 101 13.36 16.26 -12.19
C GLN A 101 11.92 16.79 -12.22
N LEU A 102 11.10 16.42 -11.24
CA LEU A 102 9.75 16.96 -11.09
C LEU A 102 9.81 18.50 -10.90
N ASP A 103 8.81 19.20 -11.41
CA ASP A 103 8.66 20.62 -11.14
C ASP A 103 8.22 20.85 -9.68
N LEU A 104 7.38 20.00 -9.15
CA LEU A 104 6.82 20.12 -7.81
C LEU A 104 6.74 18.76 -7.10
N ALA A 105 7.21 18.71 -5.85
CA ALA A 105 6.93 17.63 -4.93
C ALA A 105 6.37 18.17 -3.62
N VAL A 106 5.21 17.68 -3.19
CA VAL A 106 4.58 18.02 -1.92
C VAL A 106 4.48 16.75 -1.08
N HIS A 107 5.07 16.78 0.10
CA HIS A 107 5.05 15.67 1.04
C HIS A 107 4.25 16.04 2.28
N VAL A 108 3.07 15.46 2.42
CA VAL A 108 2.23 15.59 3.62
C VAL A 108 2.61 14.45 4.54
N ALA A 109 3.27 14.72 5.67
CA ALA A 109 3.88 13.68 6.45
C ALA A 109 3.95 14.00 7.96
N THR A 110 3.87 12.96 8.79
CA THR A 110 4.08 13.05 10.24
C THR A 110 5.56 12.88 10.64
N LYS A 111 6.37 12.27 9.77
CA LYS A 111 7.80 12.00 9.99
C LYS A 111 8.59 12.16 8.71
N LEU A 112 9.83 12.61 8.84
CA LEU A 112 10.78 12.65 7.74
C LEU A 112 11.21 11.23 7.32
N ASN A 113 11.42 11.04 6.02
CA ASN A 113 11.91 9.79 5.45
C ASN A 113 12.78 10.05 4.20
N ARG A 114 13.28 8.99 3.57
CA ARG A 114 14.20 9.12 2.43
C ARG A 114 13.59 9.77 1.19
N SER A 115 12.29 9.71 1.00
CA SER A 115 11.64 10.39 -0.13
C SER A 115 11.84 11.91 -0.07
N HIS A 116 11.94 12.47 1.13
CA HIS A 116 12.15 13.91 1.33
C HIS A 116 13.57 14.39 0.96
N LEU A 117 14.51 13.46 0.76
CA LEU A 117 15.88 13.77 0.30
C LEU A 117 15.99 13.85 -1.22
N LEU A 118 14.99 13.36 -1.95
CA LEU A 118 14.89 13.47 -3.41
C LEU A 118 14.12 14.74 -3.75
N THR A 119 14.82 15.86 -3.75
CA THR A 119 14.19 17.17 -3.93
C THR A 119 13.94 17.46 -5.41
N ALA A 120 12.69 17.76 -5.73
CA ALA A 120 12.26 18.31 -7.01
C ALA A 120 12.69 19.78 -7.15
N ARG A 121 12.40 20.40 -8.28
CA ARG A 121 12.65 21.84 -8.52
C ARG A 121 12.05 22.71 -7.40
N HIS A 122 10.80 22.38 -7.01
CA HIS A 122 10.13 22.94 -5.85
C HIS A 122 9.66 21.80 -4.97
N SER A 123 10.13 21.76 -3.71
CA SER A 123 9.80 20.72 -2.76
C SER A 123 9.28 21.32 -1.47
N TYR A 124 8.13 20.81 -1.02
CA TYR A 124 7.49 21.22 0.23
C TYR A 124 7.22 20.02 1.11
N ILE A 125 7.53 20.14 2.39
CA ILE A 125 7.16 19.17 3.42
C ILE A 125 6.14 19.85 4.30
N LEU A 126 4.92 19.32 4.32
CA LEU A 126 3.80 19.81 5.13
C LEU A 126 3.63 18.86 6.32
N PRO A 127 4.09 19.24 7.51
CA PRO A 127 3.89 18.43 8.70
C PRO A 127 2.42 18.46 9.11
N VAL A 128 1.90 17.27 9.49
CA VAL A 128 0.49 17.09 9.84
C VAL A 128 0.32 16.37 11.16
N LEU A 129 -0.90 16.47 11.71
CA LEU A 129 -1.31 15.74 12.90
C LEU A 129 -1.18 14.23 12.68
N GLY A 130 -0.66 13.54 13.67
CA GLY A 130 -0.75 12.09 13.76
C GLY A 130 -2.18 11.67 14.15
N ARG A 131 -2.56 10.44 13.79
CA ARG A 131 -3.92 9.93 14.05
C ARG A 131 -4.31 9.85 15.51
N SER A 132 -3.34 9.77 16.41
CA SER A 132 -3.54 9.79 17.85
C SER A 132 -3.74 11.18 18.44
N GLU A 133 -3.46 12.25 17.68
CA GLU A 133 -3.55 13.64 18.11
C GLU A 133 -4.95 14.20 17.86
N ILE A 134 -5.40 15.11 18.73
CA ILE A 134 -6.69 15.77 18.59
C ILE A 134 -6.68 16.67 17.37
N ASP A 135 -7.59 16.41 16.45
CA ASP A 135 -7.88 17.30 15.31
C ASP A 135 -8.96 18.29 15.70
N MET A 136 -8.57 19.51 16.00
CA MET A 136 -9.48 20.59 16.38
C MET A 136 -9.80 21.45 15.16
N GLN A 137 -11.07 21.45 14.75
CA GLN A 137 -11.59 22.31 13.69
C GLN A 137 -12.57 23.34 14.28
N LYS A 138 -13.16 24.17 13.45
CA LYS A 138 -14.06 25.26 13.88
C LYS A 138 -15.22 24.76 14.76
N ASN A 139 -15.79 23.63 14.41
CA ASN A 139 -16.91 23.02 15.16
C ASN A 139 -16.47 22.01 16.24
N GLY A 140 -15.21 22.08 16.69
CA GLY A 140 -14.69 21.26 17.76
C GLY A 140 -13.80 20.10 17.30
N ALA A 141 -13.57 19.16 18.22
CA ALA A 141 -12.71 18.01 17.96
C ALA A 141 -13.37 17.02 16.99
N GLN A 142 -12.68 16.73 15.92
CA GLN A 142 -13.19 15.90 14.84
C GLN A 142 -12.86 14.41 15.01
N ALA A 143 -13.63 13.57 14.34
CA ALA A 143 -13.35 12.16 14.17
C ALA A 143 -13.34 11.80 12.69
N VAL A 144 -12.33 11.06 12.27
CA VAL A 144 -12.33 10.40 10.97
C VAL A 144 -12.99 9.03 11.07
N THR A 145 -13.36 8.43 9.96
CA THR A 145 -13.96 7.09 9.93
C THR A 145 -13.04 6.09 9.27
N VAL A 146 -13.13 4.84 9.67
CA VAL A 146 -12.31 3.73 9.21
C VAL A 146 -13.24 2.57 8.87
N GLU A 147 -13.04 1.95 7.71
CA GLU A 147 -13.62 0.66 7.40
C GLU A 147 -12.62 -0.45 7.68
N ASP A 148 -12.96 -1.37 8.56
CA ASP A 148 -12.12 -2.53 8.82
C ASP A 148 -12.30 -3.64 7.77
N SER A 149 -11.52 -4.71 7.86
CA SER A 149 -11.56 -5.80 6.90
C SER A 149 -12.85 -6.63 6.91
N MET A 150 -13.70 -6.41 7.90
CA MET A 150 -15.04 -7.02 7.99
C MET A 150 -16.15 -6.09 7.51
N SER A 151 -15.81 -4.95 6.89
CA SER A 151 -16.72 -3.90 6.46
C SER A 151 -17.47 -3.21 7.60
N MET A 152 -16.89 -3.20 8.82
CA MET A 152 -17.38 -2.39 9.91
C MET A 152 -16.82 -0.97 9.81
N ILE A 153 -17.68 0.02 9.86
CA ILE A 153 -17.31 1.44 9.89
C ILE A 153 -17.19 1.91 11.32
N HIS A 154 -16.00 2.38 11.69
CA HIS A 154 -15.68 2.85 13.03
C HIS A 154 -15.31 4.33 13.02
N ALA A 155 -15.72 5.07 14.06
CA ALA A 155 -15.15 6.39 14.34
C ALA A 155 -13.76 6.25 14.97
N SER A 156 -12.84 7.12 14.55
CA SER A 156 -11.50 7.21 15.11
C SER A 156 -11.20 8.67 15.46
N ARG A 157 -10.92 8.90 16.75
CA ARG A 157 -10.61 10.23 17.28
C ARG A 157 -9.28 10.18 18.03
N GLY A 158 -8.41 11.14 17.75
CA GLY A 158 -7.19 11.35 18.52
C GLY A 158 -7.52 11.91 19.92
N VAL A 159 -6.69 11.57 20.89
CA VAL A 159 -6.82 11.98 22.30
C VAL A 159 -5.58 12.70 22.83
N LEU A 160 -4.48 12.67 22.10
CA LEU A 160 -3.24 13.30 22.51
C LEU A 160 -3.21 14.77 22.08
N LYS A 161 -2.56 15.59 22.90
CA LYS A 161 -2.28 16.98 22.52
C LYS A 161 -1.38 16.99 21.25
N PRO A 162 -1.69 17.84 20.25
CA PRO A 162 -0.83 18.01 19.09
C PRO A 162 0.62 18.33 19.45
N ALA A 163 1.56 17.74 18.74
CA ALA A 163 3.00 17.99 18.91
C ALA A 163 3.40 19.44 18.60
N GLY A 164 2.61 20.15 17.79
CA GLY A 164 2.82 21.54 17.46
C GLY A 164 1.52 22.27 17.14
N VAL A 165 1.44 23.53 17.53
CA VAL A 165 0.23 24.38 17.38
C VAL A 165 -0.11 24.73 15.92
N MET A 166 0.87 24.61 15.02
CA MET A 166 0.70 24.91 13.60
C MET A 166 0.34 23.69 12.75
N LEU A 167 0.31 22.50 13.36
CA LEU A 167 -0.03 21.26 12.65
C LEU A 167 -1.50 21.27 12.25
N LYS A 168 -1.77 20.92 11.01
CA LYS A 168 -3.11 20.71 10.47
C LYS A 168 -3.37 19.24 10.25
N SER A 169 -4.64 18.86 10.19
CA SER A 169 -5.01 17.51 9.77
C SER A 169 -4.77 17.30 8.27
N GLU A 170 -4.64 16.05 7.87
CA GLU A 170 -4.57 15.68 6.44
C GLU A 170 -5.79 16.20 5.66
N CYS A 171 -6.99 16.12 6.24
CA CYS A 171 -8.22 16.67 5.63
C CYS A 171 -8.10 18.17 5.38
N ALA A 172 -7.65 18.94 6.37
CA ALA A 172 -7.48 20.40 6.22
C ALA A 172 -6.38 20.76 5.22
N VAL A 173 -5.30 19.98 5.14
CA VAL A 173 -4.24 20.17 4.14
C VAL A 173 -4.76 19.89 2.73
N VAL A 174 -5.50 18.81 2.52
CA VAL A 174 -6.11 18.48 1.22
C VAL A 174 -7.06 19.58 0.79
N ALA A 175 -7.95 20.04 1.68
CA ALA A 175 -8.87 21.12 1.40
C ALA A 175 -8.14 22.43 1.02
N GLY A 176 -7.07 22.78 1.74
CA GLY A 176 -6.26 23.95 1.44
C GLY A 176 -5.52 23.87 0.10
N ILE A 177 -4.97 22.70 -0.24
CA ILE A 177 -4.36 22.47 -1.56
C ILE A 177 -5.43 22.57 -2.66
N ALA A 178 -6.59 21.95 -2.46
CA ALA A 178 -7.67 21.99 -3.44
C ALA A 178 -8.21 23.41 -3.67
N GLN A 179 -8.41 24.17 -2.60
CA GLN A 179 -8.85 25.57 -2.69
C GLN A 179 -7.84 26.45 -3.43
N ALA A 180 -6.53 26.26 -3.17
CA ALA A 180 -5.48 27.01 -3.84
C ALA A 180 -5.32 26.62 -5.32
N ALA A 181 -5.42 25.33 -5.64
CA ALA A 181 -5.26 24.82 -7.00
C ALA A 181 -6.51 25.00 -7.88
N LEU A 182 -7.68 25.05 -7.26
CA LEU A 182 -8.98 25.11 -7.94
C LEU A 182 -9.83 26.30 -7.42
N PRO A 183 -9.38 27.55 -7.61
CA PRO A 183 -10.03 28.72 -7.01
C PRO A 183 -11.47 28.94 -7.50
N GLN A 184 -11.86 28.35 -8.63
CA GLN A 184 -13.22 28.42 -9.18
C GLN A 184 -14.04 27.14 -8.90
N SER A 185 -13.56 26.26 -8.02
CA SER A 185 -14.29 25.05 -7.65
C SER A 185 -15.61 25.38 -6.97
N VAL A 186 -16.66 24.67 -7.36
CA VAL A 186 -17.98 24.75 -6.69
C VAL A 186 -17.97 24.05 -5.33
N VAL A 187 -16.93 23.26 -5.03
CA VAL A 187 -16.79 22.55 -3.74
C VAL A 187 -16.33 23.54 -2.68
N ALA A 188 -17.08 23.66 -1.61
CA ALA A 188 -16.78 24.51 -0.48
C ALA A 188 -15.77 23.86 0.47
N TRP A 189 -14.52 23.71 0.03
CA TRP A 189 -13.47 22.95 0.70
C TRP A 189 -13.29 23.32 2.17
N GLU A 190 -13.20 24.60 2.48
CA GLU A 190 -13.04 25.09 3.86
C GLU A 190 -14.25 24.74 4.72
N TYR A 191 -15.46 24.93 4.19
CA TYR A 191 -16.71 24.59 4.86
C TYR A 191 -16.77 23.09 5.22
N LEU A 192 -16.34 22.21 4.33
CA LEU A 192 -16.34 20.77 4.57
C LEU A 192 -15.44 20.36 5.74
N VAL A 193 -14.27 20.97 5.87
CA VAL A 193 -13.32 20.61 6.92
C VAL A 193 -13.54 21.30 8.26
N GLU A 194 -14.36 22.34 8.31
CA GLU A 194 -14.79 22.93 9.59
C GLU A 194 -15.53 21.92 10.47
N ASP A 195 -16.20 20.93 9.84
CA ASP A 195 -16.95 19.87 10.50
C ASP A 195 -17.02 18.63 9.59
N TYR A 196 -16.41 17.52 10.00
CA TYR A 196 -16.35 16.30 9.18
C TYR A 196 -17.71 15.57 9.02
N ASP A 197 -18.72 15.97 9.80
CA ASP A 197 -20.10 15.53 9.55
C ASP A 197 -20.56 15.94 8.14
N ARG A 198 -20.10 17.10 7.65
CA ARG A 198 -20.44 17.60 6.32
C ARG A 198 -19.83 16.75 5.20
N ILE A 199 -18.57 16.27 5.41
CA ILE A 199 -17.94 15.32 4.49
C ILE A 199 -18.70 14.00 4.47
N ARG A 200 -19.16 13.51 5.62
CA ARG A 200 -19.96 12.27 5.69
C ARG A 200 -21.33 12.44 5.04
N ASN A 201 -21.95 13.62 5.13
CA ASN A 201 -23.19 13.92 4.41
C ASN A 201 -22.98 13.87 2.89
N ASP A 202 -21.83 14.32 2.39
CA ASP A 202 -21.51 14.24 0.97
C ASP A 202 -21.21 12.80 0.53
N ILE A 203 -20.53 12.01 1.38
CA ILE A 203 -20.35 10.56 1.14
C ILE A 203 -21.70 9.86 1.06
N GLU A 204 -22.61 10.14 1.99
CA GLU A 204 -23.99 9.59 1.99
C GLU A 204 -24.76 9.97 0.72
N ALA A 205 -24.63 11.20 0.25
CA ALA A 205 -25.30 11.66 -0.96
C ALA A 205 -24.80 10.95 -2.23
N VAL A 206 -23.51 10.57 -2.27
CA VAL A 206 -22.89 9.89 -3.42
C VAL A 206 -23.00 8.36 -3.30
N LEU A 207 -22.99 7.82 -2.09
CA LEU A 207 -22.97 6.39 -1.77
C LEU A 207 -24.16 6.03 -0.88
N PRO A 208 -25.30 5.61 -1.45
CA PRO A 208 -26.55 5.33 -0.71
C PRO A 208 -26.42 4.29 0.40
N GLU A 209 -25.45 3.38 0.34
CA GLU A 209 -25.13 2.42 1.40
C GLU A 209 -24.70 3.07 2.71
N PHE A 210 -24.30 4.34 2.66
CA PHE A 210 -23.99 5.16 3.83
C PHE A 210 -25.18 5.95 4.39
N ALA A 211 -26.42 5.66 3.97
CA ALA A 211 -27.60 6.34 4.50
C ALA A 211 -27.57 6.46 6.03
N ASP A 212 -27.93 7.63 6.56
CA ASP A 212 -27.87 7.99 7.97
C ASP A 212 -26.46 7.90 8.57
N TYR A 213 -25.43 8.21 7.77
CA TYR A 213 -24.03 8.01 8.14
C TYR A 213 -23.68 8.63 9.50
N ASN A 214 -23.97 9.91 9.68
CA ASN A 214 -23.66 10.64 10.90
C ASN A 214 -24.40 10.13 12.14
N GLN A 215 -25.58 9.59 11.97
CA GLN A 215 -26.33 8.95 13.05
C GLN A 215 -25.71 7.58 13.39
N ARG A 216 -25.50 6.74 12.39
CA ARG A 216 -24.97 5.37 12.55
C ARG A 216 -23.57 5.31 13.12
N ILE A 217 -22.68 6.25 12.73
CA ILE A 217 -21.29 6.25 13.20
C ILE A 217 -21.16 6.64 14.67
N ARG A 218 -22.18 7.26 15.27
CA ARG A 218 -22.19 7.62 16.69
C ARG A 218 -22.58 6.46 17.61
N HIS A 219 -23.08 5.36 17.07
CA HIS A 219 -23.34 4.16 17.86
C HIS A 219 -22.01 3.53 18.32
N PRO A 220 -21.94 3.04 19.56
CA PRO A 220 -20.80 2.26 20.03
C PRO A 220 -20.51 1.08 19.09
N GLY A 221 -19.26 0.98 18.60
CA GLY A 221 -18.86 -0.03 17.63
C GLY A 221 -19.14 0.32 16.18
N GLY A 222 -19.81 1.45 15.91
CA GLY A 222 -20.11 1.90 14.55
C GLY A 222 -21.21 1.08 13.86
N PHE A 223 -21.05 0.80 12.56
CA PHE A 223 -22.05 0.05 11.79
C PHE A 223 -21.40 -0.79 10.69
N HIS A 224 -22.12 -1.83 10.26
CA HIS A 224 -21.68 -2.73 9.20
C HIS A 224 -22.22 -2.26 7.84
N LEU A 225 -21.33 -2.15 6.84
CA LEU A 225 -21.73 -2.03 5.45
C LEU A 225 -22.14 -3.41 4.93
N ILE A 226 -23.23 -3.46 4.19
CA ILE A 226 -23.72 -4.71 3.60
C ILE A 226 -22.73 -5.19 2.54
N ASN A 227 -22.20 -6.39 2.75
CA ASN A 227 -21.38 -7.08 1.77
C ASN A 227 -22.27 -8.13 1.06
N ALA A 228 -22.54 -7.90 -0.22
CA ALA A 228 -23.41 -8.77 -1.00
C ALA A 228 -22.95 -10.24 -1.00
N ALA A 229 -21.64 -10.49 -1.00
CA ALA A 229 -21.09 -11.84 -0.95
C ALA A 229 -21.33 -12.50 0.42
N ALA A 230 -21.33 -11.75 1.53
CA ALA A 230 -21.69 -12.27 2.85
C ALA A 230 -23.17 -12.71 2.91
N GLU A 231 -24.02 -12.12 2.09
CA GLU A 231 -25.44 -12.49 1.93
C GLU A 231 -25.66 -13.52 0.82
N ARG A 232 -24.60 -14.12 0.25
CA ARG A 232 -24.63 -15.02 -0.90
C ARG A 232 -25.26 -14.40 -2.16
N ARG A 233 -25.27 -13.10 -2.28
CA ARG A 233 -25.59 -12.37 -3.49
C ARG A 233 -24.31 -12.14 -4.29
N TRP A 234 -24.13 -12.88 -5.34
CA TRP A 234 -22.92 -12.86 -6.16
C TRP A 234 -23.12 -11.90 -7.33
N MET A 235 -22.38 -10.79 -7.33
CA MET A 235 -22.44 -9.77 -8.40
C MET A 235 -21.55 -10.18 -9.60
N THR A 236 -21.70 -11.42 -10.04
CA THR A 236 -21.03 -11.99 -11.22
C THR A 236 -22.05 -12.15 -12.36
N PRO A 237 -21.63 -12.24 -13.63
CA PRO A 237 -22.55 -12.47 -14.75
C PRO A 237 -23.40 -13.73 -14.61
N SER A 238 -22.90 -14.75 -13.91
CA SER A 238 -23.61 -16.00 -13.66
C SER A 238 -24.52 -15.97 -12.42
N GLY A 239 -24.45 -14.93 -11.59
CA GLY A 239 -25.08 -14.87 -10.29
C GLY A 239 -24.56 -15.92 -9.29
N LYS A 240 -23.41 -16.54 -9.55
CA LYS A 240 -22.80 -17.58 -8.72
C LYS A 240 -21.37 -17.21 -8.36
N ALA A 241 -20.89 -17.70 -7.21
CA ALA A 241 -19.49 -17.60 -6.85
C ALA A 241 -18.62 -18.36 -7.86
N ASN A 242 -17.57 -17.71 -8.35
CA ASN A 242 -16.62 -18.32 -9.26
C ASN A 242 -15.35 -18.72 -8.49
N PHE A 243 -15.00 -20.01 -8.57
CA PHE A 243 -13.73 -20.49 -8.01
C PHE A 243 -12.62 -20.33 -9.05
N ILE A 244 -11.57 -19.62 -8.66
CA ILE A 244 -10.37 -19.51 -9.49
C ILE A 244 -9.52 -20.75 -9.19
N THR A 245 -9.20 -21.52 -10.22
CA THR A 245 -8.23 -22.62 -10.16
C THR A 245 -6.93 -22.17 -10.77
N CYS A 246 -5.85 -22.20 -10.00
CA CYS A 246 -4.52 -22.00 -10.55
C CYS A 246 -4.18 -23.19 -11.45
N LYS A 247 -3.65 -22.94 -12.64
CA LYS A 247 -3.31 -23.97 -13.64
C LYS A 247 -2.13 -24.84 -13.22
N GLY A 248 -1.46 -24.52 -12.12
CA GLY A 248 -0.46 -25.34 -11.47
C GLY A 248 0.87 -24.62 -11.22
N LEU A 249 1.72 -25.27 -10.44
CA LEU A 249 3.04 -24.75 -10.08
C LEU A 249 3.99 -24.57 -11.29
N LEU A 250 3.71 -25.24 -12.39
CA LEU A 250 4.52 -25.15 -13.61
C LEU A 250 4.32 -23.82 -14.35
N GLU A 251 3.25 -23.10 -14.07
CA GLU A 251 2.98 -21.76 -14.61
C GLU A 251 3.46 -20.62 -13.69
N ASP A 252 4.06 -20.96 -12.55
CA ASP A 252 4.74 -19.95 -11.71
C ASP A 252 5.87 -19.33 -12.56
N PRO A 253 5.91 -17.99 -12.70
CA PRO A 253 6.99 -17.31 -13.42
C PRO A 253 8.38 -17.73 -12.96
N SER A 254 8.54 -18.08 -11.69
CA SER A 254 9.81 -18.59 -11.15
C SER A 254 10.20 -19.96 -11.70
N SER A 255 9.26 -20.76 -12.21
CA SER A 255 9.55 -22.06 -12.86
C SER A 255 10.14 -21.89 -14.27
N ALA A 256 9.83 -20.79 -14.94
CA ALA A 256 10.39 -20.43 -16.25
C ALA A 256 11.85 -19.97 -16.15
N PHE A 257 12.30 -19.57 -14.96
CA PHE A 257 13.68 -19.19 -14.75
C PHE A 257 14.53 -20.45 -14.52
N ASN A 258 15.57 -20.65 -15.30
CA ASN A 258 16.62 -21.65 -15.02
C ASN A 258 17.42 -21.30 -13.75
N SER A 259 16.93 -20.38 -12.95
CA SER A 259 17.50 -19.97 -11.68
C SER A 259 17.40 -21.11 -10.65
N LYS A 260 18.52 -21.41 -10.03
CA LYS A 260 18.60 -22.37 -8.94
C LYS A 260 18.06 -21.78 -7.63
N LEU A 261 17.98 -20.45 -7.50
CA LEU A 261 17.57 -19.72 -6.31
C LEU A 261 16.52 -18.67 -6.62
N VAL A 262 15.53 -18.56 -5.74
CA VAL A 262 14.49 -17.55 -5.81
C VAL A 262 14.47 -16.77 -4.50
N MET A 263 14.53 -15.46 -4.60
CA MET A 263 14.48 -14.54 -3.45
C MET A 263 13.07 -13.99 -3.27
N ALA A 264 12.61 -13.95 -2.02
CA ALA A 264 11.42 -13.23 -1.60
C ALA A 264 11.79 -12.12 -0.61
N THR A 265 11.07 -11.02 -0.66
CA THR A 265 11.20 -9.96 0.34
C THR A 265 10.25 -10.19 1.51
N VAL A 266 10.66 -9.88 2.73
CA VAL A 266 9.80 -9.89 3.92
C VAL A 266 9.98 -8.63 4.74
N ARG A 267 9.00 -8.31 5.57
CA ARG A 267 9.15 -7.30 6.61
C ARG A 267 9.69 -7.95 7.88
N SER A 268 10.48 -7.20 8.66
CA SER A 268 10.80 -7.61 10.02
C SER A 268 9.54 -7.56 10.89
N HIS A 269 9.56 -8.20 12.04
CA HIS A 269 8.53 -7.97 13.05
C HIS A 269 8.55 -6.50 13.49
N ASP A 270 7.41 -6.03 13.94
CA ASP A 270 7.20 -4.64 14.35
C ASP A 270 7.44 -3.61 13.22
N GLN A 271 7.51 -4.04 11.97
CA GLN A 271 7.66 -3.18 10.81
C GLN A 271 6.30 -2.76 10.24
N TYR A 272 6.08 -1.46 10.17
CA TYR A 272 4.94 -0.87 9.48
C TYR A 272 5.39 -0.25 8.15
N ASN A 273 5.23 -1.00 7.07
CA ASN A 273 5.66 -0.67 5.71
C ASN A 273 7.12 -0.18 5.63
N THR A 274 7.35 0.99 5.04
CA THR A 274 8.66 1.65 4.91
C THR A 274 8.83 2.83 5.87
N THR A 275 7.89 3.01 6.78
CA THR A 275 7.80 4.22 7.63
C THR A 275 8.29 3.96 9.05
N ILE A 276 7.92 2.83 9.62
CA ILE A 276 8.28 2.46 11.00
C ILE A 276 8.91 1.07 10.98
N TYR A 277 10.19 0.98 11.28
CA TYR A 277 10.91 -0.27 11.51
C TYR A 277 12.23 0.01 12.23
N GLY A 278 12.70 -1.01 12.95
CA GLY A 278 13.98 -0.99 13.66
C GLY A 278 15.02 -1.86 12.98
N MET A 279 16.18 -1.95 13.62
CA MET A 279 17.30 -2.80 13.19
C MET A 279 17.19 -4.23 13.74
N ASP A 280 16.21 -4.47 14.61
CA ASP A 280 16.03 -5.72 15.29
C ASP A 280 14.81 -6.49 14.75
N ASP A 281 15.00 -7.78 14.48
CA ASP A 281 13.95 -8.75 14.26
C ASP A 281 14.13 -9.89 15.27
N ARG A 282 13.65 -9.69 16.48
CA ARG A 282 13.79 -10.62 17.61
C ARG A 282 13.22 -12.01 17.33
N TYR A 283 12.19 -12.09 16.49
CA TYR A 283 11.55 -13.37 16.18
C TYR A 283 12.35 -14.22 15.17
N ARG A 284 13.24 -13.57 14.39
CA ARG A 284 14.15 -14.27 13.47
C ARG A 284 15.60 -14.24 13.95
N GLY A 285 15.86 -13.72 15.16
CA GLY A 285 17.21 -13.70 15.74
C GLY A 285 18.19 -12.75 15.04
N VAL A 286 17.68 -11.67 14.44
CA VAL A 286 18.50 -10.65 13.80
C VAL A 286 18.48 -9.39 14.65
N PHE A 287 19.68 -8.86 15.00
CA PHE A 287 19.83 -7.71 15.86
C PHE A 287 20.86 -6.74 15.28
N GLY A 288 20.56 -5.44 15.38
CA GLY A 288 21.43 -4.34 15.00
C GLY A 288 21.71 -4.21 13.50
N GLN A 289 21.02 -4.96 12.64
CA GLN A 289 21.28 -4.99 11.19
C GLN A 289 20.05 -5.42 10.39
N ARG A 290 20.08 -5.12 9.08
CA ARG A 290 19.07 -5.55 8.11
C ARG A 290 19.67 -6.10 6.80
N ASP A 291 20.98 -6.01 6.66
CA ASP A 291 21.76 -6.52 5.54
C ASP A 291 21.98 -8.04 5.67
N VAL A 292 20.87 -8.79 5.66
CA VAL A 292 20.87 -10.25 5.87
C VAL A 292 20.17 -10.98 4.72
N VAL A 293 20.58 -12.22 4.51
CA VAL A 293 19.89 -13.20 3.68
C VAL A 293 19.60 -14.47 4.49
N PHE A 294 18.34 -14.82 4.57
CA PHE A 294 17.91 -16.07 5.20
C PHE A 294 17.93 -17.21 4.19
N MET A 295 18.37 -18.37 4.60
CA MET A 295 18.34 -19.61 3.82
C MET A 295 18.27 -20.85 4.71
N SER A 296 17.84 -21.99 4.14
CA SER A 296 17.84 -23.25 4.87
C SER A 296 19.27 -23.75 5.12
N ALA A 297 19.45 -24.57 6.16
CA ALA A 297 20.75 -25.20 6.44
C ALA A 297 21.21 -26.09 5.28
N LYS A 298 20.27 -26.76 4.58
CA LYS A 298 20.58 -27.56 3.39
C LYS A 298 21.02 -26.68 2.22
N GLN A 299 20.33 -25.55 2.00
CA GLN A 299 20.71 -24.63 0.94
C GLN A 299 22.09 -24.01 1.19
N ALA A 300 22.40 -23.65 2.43
CA ALA A 300 23.72 -23.14 2.82
C ALA A 300 24.86 -24.12 2.49
N LYS A 301 24.64 -25.42 2.76
CA LYS A 301 25.58 -26.47 2.38
C LYS A 301 25.77 -26.57 0.86
N ILE A 302 24.70 -26.49 0.08
CA ILE A 302 24.74 -26.50 -1.39
C ILE A 302 25.54 -25.29 -1.91
N CYS A 303 25.29 -24.11 -1.35
CA CYS A 303 26.01 -22.87 -1.69
C CYS A 303 27.42 -22.80 -1.09
N ARG A 304 27.81 -23.74 -0.25
CA ARG A 304 29.11 -23.79 0.47
C ARG A 304 29.35 -22.55 1.33
N VAL A 305 28.32 -22.07 2.01
CA VAL A 305 28.37 -20.92 2.91
C VAL A 305 27.92 -21.33 4.32
N LYS A 306 28.40 -20.61 5.33
CA LYS A 306 28.08 -20.84 6.74
C LYS A 306 27.24 -19.70 7.31
N ASN A 307 26.59 -19.99 8.44
CA ASN A 307 25.88 -18.94 9.19
C ASN A 307 26.85 -17.81 9.58
N GLY A 308 26.47 -16.57 9.34
CA GLY A 308 27.29 -15.41 9.64
C GLY A 308 28.28 -14.98 8.54
N GLU A 309 28.55 -15.81 7.55
CA GLU A 309 29.37 -15.42 6.39
C GLU A 309 28.68 -14.36 5.54
N ARG A 310 29.47 -13.62 4.78
CA ARG A 310 28.99 -12.57 3.88
C ARG A 310 28.90 -13.09 2.44
N VAL A 311 27.79 -12.77 1.77
CA VAL A 311 27.53 -13.14 0.38
C VAL A 311 26.96 -11.95 -0.39
N ASN A 312 27.03 -12.05 -1.72
CA ASN A 312 26.36 -11.12 -2.60
C ASN A 312 25.22 -11.84 -3.33
N LEU A 313 24.12 -11.14 -3.59
CA LEU A 313 23.04 -11.61 -4.42
C LEU A 313 22.99 -10.76 -5.69
N ILE A 314 22.82 -11.42 -6.83
CA ILE A 314 22.70 -10.78 -8.15
C ILE A 314 21.34 -11.18 -8.71
N ALA A 315 20.52 -10.20 -9.07
CA ALA A 315 19.25 -10.47 -9.72
C ALA A 315 19.50 -10.98 -11.15
N LEU A 316 18.68 -11.95 -11.58
CA LEU A 316 18.71 -12.47 -12.93
C LEU A 316 17.57 -11.83 -13.74
N THR A 317 17.84 -11.63 -15.02
CA THR A 317 16.82 -11.24 -15.99
C THR A 317 15.91 -12.43 -16.33
N PRO A 318 14.74 -12.22 -16.96
CA PRO A 318 13.83 -13.33 -17.32
C PRO A 318 14.48 -14.39 -18.21
N ASP A 319 15.47 -14.03 -19.03
CA ASP A 319 16.26 -14.98 -19.85
C ASP A 319 17.43 -15.64 -19.08
N GLY A 320 17.51 -15.42 -17.77
CA GLY A 320 18.46 -16.07 -16.87
C GLY A 320 19.86 -15.46 -16.84
N LYS A 321 20.08 -14.30 -17.48
CA LYS A 321 21.36 -13.60 -17.45
C LYS A 321 21.50 -12.74 -16.17
N ARG A 322 22.73 -12.49 -15.75
CA ARG A 322 23.03 -11.59 -14.63
C ARG A 322 22.66 -10.16 -15.00
N SER A 323 21.92 -9.49 -14.15
CA SER A 323 21.63 -8.07 -14.26
C SER A 323 22.67 -7.22 -13.50
N SER A 324 22.63 -5.91 -13.66
CA SER A 324 23.41 -4.98 -12.83
C SER A 324 22.92 -4.87 -11.39
N ARG A 325 21.72 -5.38 -11.09
CA ARG A 325 21.10 -5.27 -9.76
C ARG A 325 21.67 -6.30 -8.81
N ARG A 326 22.27 -5.82 -7.75
CA ARG A 326 22.94 -6.66 -6.75
C ARG A 326 22.77 -6.13 -5.34
N MET A 327 22.80 -7.03 -4.38
CA MET A 327 22.93 -6.74 -2.96
C MET A 327 24.26 -7.30 -2.48
N ASP A 328 25.12 -6.44 -1.92
CA ASP A 328 26.46 -6.82 -1.50
C ASP A 328 26.53 -7.05 0.00
N ARG A 329 27.45 -7.94 0.40
CA ARG A 329 27.84 -8.17 1.79
C ARG A 329 26.69 -8.55 2.72
N LEU A 330 25.68 -9.26 2.23
CA LEU A 330 24.58 -9.78 3.05
C LEU A 330 25.09 -10.85 4.00
N LYS A 331 24.77 -10.74 5.28
CA LYS A 331 25.10 -11.76 6.27
C LYS A 331 24.13 -12.94 6.15
N VAL A 332 24.66 -14.14 6.00
CA VAL A 332 23.88 -15.38 5.94
C VAL A 332 23.29 -15.66 7.32
N VAL A 333 21.98 -15.89 7.36
CA VAL A 333 21.24 -16.34 8.54
C VAL A 333 20.56 -17.67 8.21
N ILE A 334 20.96 -18.72 8.92
CA ILE A 334 20.31 -20.02 8.78
C ILE A 334 18.96 -19.99 9.48
N TYR A 335 17.91 -20.30 8.71
CA TYR A 335 16.53 -20.22 9.18
C TYR A 335 15.70 -21.41 8.64
N PRO A 336 14.73 -21.95 9.39
CA PRO A 336 13.85 -23.01 8.92
C PRO A 336 12.97 -22.51 7.75
N MET A 337 13.31 -22.94 6.54
CA MET A 337 12.60 -22.53 5.34
C MET A 337 12.82 -23.52 4.19
N ALA A 338 12.05 -23.37 3.11
CA ALA A 338 12.18 -24.24 1.94
C ALA A 338 13.54 -24.06 1.25
N ASP A 339 14.04 -25.15 0.69
CA ASP A 339 15.24 -25.14 -0.14
C ASP A 339 15.01 -24.31 -1.41
N ARG A 340 16.08 -23.82 -2.01
CA ARG A 340 16.10 -22.92 -3.17
C ARG A 340 15.45 -21.54 -2.92
N SER A 341 14.89 -21.31 -1.72
CA SER A 341 14.32 -20.04 -1.34
C SER A 341 15.32 -19.23 -0.53
N LEU A 342 15.47 -17.97 -0.88
CA LEU A 342 16.19 -16.96 -0.12
C LEU A 342 15.23 -15.88 0.33
N VAL A 343 15.49 -15.27 1.47
CA VAL A 343 14.65 -14.17 1.97
C VAL A 343 15.54 -13.03 2.44
N THR A 344 15.15 -11.82 2.06
CA THR A 344 15.80 -10.57 2.48
C THR A 344 14.76 -9.59 2.97
N TYR A 345 15.19 -8.53 3.66
CA TYR A 345 14.25 -7.54 4.15
C TYR A 345 13.81 -6.55 3.08
N PHE A 346 12.52 -6.20 3.15
CA PHE A 346 11.91 -5.04 2.51
C PHE A 346 12.07 -3.83 3.44
N PRO A 347 12.43 -2.63 2.97
CA PRO A 347 12.54 -2.22 1.56
C PRO A 347 13.96 -2.31 0.98
N GLU A 348 14.91 -2.83 1.73
CA GLU A 348 16.33 -2.87 1.35
C GLU A 348 16.53 -3.56 0.00
N SER A 349 15.76 -4.61 -0.27
CA SER A 349 15.85 -5.42 -1.49
C SER A 349 15.02 -4.92 -2.68
N ASN A 350 14.31 -3.79 -2.57
CA ASN A 350 13.44 -3.31 -3.64
C ASN A 350 14.17 -3.00 -4.96
N HIS A 351 15.44 -2.62 -4.89
CA HIS A 351 16.24 -2.33 -6.07
C HIS A 351 16.62 -3.58 -6.89
N MET A 352 16.36 -4.78 -6.37
CA MET A 352 16.54 -6.03 -7.10
C MET A 352 15.48 -6.26 -8.20
N LEU A 353 14.42 -5.46 -8.22
CA LEU A 353 13.34 -5.52 -9.20
C LEU A 353 13.37 -4.31 -10.13
N THR A 354 12.97 -4.53 -11.38
CA THR A 354 12.65 -3.46 -12.34
C THR A 354 11.19 -3.01 -12.17
N LEU A 355 10.87 -1.80 -12.65
CA LEU A 355 9.49 -1.31 -12.70
C LEU A 355 8.58 -2.21 -13.55
N ASP A 356 9.13 -2.91 -14.55
CA ASP A 356 8.36 -3.77 -15.45
C ASP A 356 8.01 -5.13 -14.82
N ASN A 357 8.68 -5.50 -13.72
CA ASN A 357 8.40 -6.76 -13.03
C ASN A 357 7.26 -6.58 -12.04
N HIS A 358 6.03 -6.59 -12.55
CA HIS A 358 4.82 -6.50 -11.76
C HIS A 358 3.70 -7.39 -12.33
N ASP A 359 2.74 -7.72 -11.50
CA ASP A 359 1.54 -8.42 -11.93
C ASP A 359 0.71 -7.53 -12.88
N PRO A 360 0.33 -8.02 -14.08
CA PRO A 360 -0.33 -7.18 -15.07
C PRO A 360 -1.74 -6.75 -14.71
N LEU A 361 -2.41 -7.45 -13.78
CA LEU A 361 -3.77 -7.12 -13.38
C LEU A 361 -3.82 -6.17 -12.17
N SER A 362 -2.97 -6.44 -11.17
CA SER A 362 -2.97 -5.66 -9.93
C SER A 362 -1.91 -4.55 -9.89
N GLY A 363 -0.94 -4.55 -10.82
CA GLY A 363 0.21 -3.64 -10.79
C GLY A 363 1.15 -3.85 -9.59
N ILE A 364 1.01 -4.98 -8.87
CA ILE A 364 1.85 -5.27 -7.70
C ILE A 364 3.22 -5.77 -8.15
N PRO A 365 4.33 -5.16 -7.70
CA PRO A 365 5.68 -5.63 -8.02
C PRO A 365 5.95 -7.05 -7.55
N GLY A 366 6.72 -7.81 -8.33
CA GLY A 366 7.02 -9.22 -8.13
C GLY A 366 7.95 -9.54 -6.95
N TYR A 367 7.74 -8.92 -5.80
CA TYR A 367 8.62 -9.01 -4.61
C TYR A 367 8.81 -10.41 -4.03
N LYS A 368 8.03 -11.40 -4.45
CA LYS A 368 8.05 -12.75 -3.87
C LYS A 368 8.72 -13.80 -4.74
N SER A 369 9.09 -13.45 -5.97
CA SER A 369 9.64 -14.39 -6.93
C SER A 369 10.75 -13.72 -7.76
N ILE A 370 11.85 -13.35 -7.09
CA ILE A 370 12.99 -12.70 -7.73
C ILE A 370 14.06 -13.78 -7.99
N PRO A 371 14.34 -14.14 -9.25
CA PRO A 371 15.40 -15.08 -9.56
C PRO A 371 16.76 -14.43 -9.25
N VAL A 372 17.60 -15.15 -8.53
CA VAL A 372 18.90 -14.65 -8.11
C VAL A 372 19.99 -15.69 -8.22
N GLU A 373 21.22 -15.20 -8.32
CA GLU A 373 22.46 -15.95 -8.16
C GLU A 373 23.15 -15.47 -6.89
N LEU A 374 23.77 -16.41 -6.16
CA LEU A 374 24.56 -16.12 -4.97
C LEU A 374 26.03 -16.31 -5.28
N GLU A 375 26.85 -15.36 -4.87
CA GLU A 375 28.31 -15.46 -4.93
C GLU A 375 28.94 -15.12 -3.56
N PRO A 376 30.09 -15.68 -3.23
CA PRO A 376 30.85 -15.27 -2.04
C PRO A 376 31.14 -13.77 -2.07
N SER A 377 31.13 -13.13 -0.89
CA SER A 377 31.63 -11.77 -0.76
C SER A 377 33.11 -11.84 -0.40
N ASN A 378 33.96 -11.31 -1.24
CA ASN A 378 35.39 -11.13 -0.97
C ASN A 378 35.63 -10.12 0.18
#